data_4b55be4480482eba35c4d2ed21074579
#
_entry.id   4b55be4480482eba35c4d2ed21074579
#
_cell.length_a   1.000
_cell.length_b   1.000
_cell.length_c   1.000
_cell.angle_alpha   90.00
_cell.angle_beta   90.00
_cell.angle_gamma   90.00
#
_symmetry.space_group_name_H-M   'P 1'
#
loop_
_entity.id
_entity.type
_entity.pdbx_description
1 polymer ?
#
loop_
_entity_poly.entity_id
_entity_poly.type
_entity_poly.pdbx_seq_one_letter_code
_entity_poly.pdbx_strand_id
1 'polypeptide(L)'
;MEYRFEGTDRFPDIMFTDDKIQDAKGNECYYNDIEKIQVVGRAGIERLQEMGRAEMACGVVSITTRAHKSFLFSFQGKDIDAVEKLVSDVSEMVSSRKMVETQNRVEKREQKTIELSKNLNTADGMFNYCRHIGCSYGKSPTWGHDNFGIIEASLTPNEKVVFSFVGRPELGDYFAYAITNRRLIYGIKRLIGTVVKSISLDKINDITLTATFVASSVEFDFLKEKIDVYMPKEAAKIVYENVHKALNERENDETGKNAPQIVTSVKSSAEQIREYKGLLDDGIITQTEFDAKKKELLNL
;
A
#
# COMPACT_ATOMS: atom_id res chain seq x y z
N MET A 1 10.61 18.28 -28.49
CA MET A 1 9.72 19.37 -28.98
C MET A 1 9.96 20.57 -28.07
N GLU A 2 10.13 21.78 -28.61
CA GLU A 2 10.50 22.94 -27.80
C GLU A 2 9.39 24.00 -27.97
N TYR A 3 8.80 24.44 -26.87
CA TYR A 3 7.79 25.49 -26.85
C TYR A 3 8.35 26.67 -26.05
N ARG A 4 8.43 27.84 -26.69
CA ARG A 4 8.90 29.09 -26.08
C ARG A 4 7.75 30.08 -26.00
N PHE A 5 7.54 30.64 -24.82
CA PHE A 5 6.62 31.75 -24.59
C PHE A 5 7.43 33.00 -24.26
N GLU A 6 7.24 34.03 -25.06
CA GLU A 6 7.93 35.29 -24.88
C GLU A 6 7.50 35.96 -23.59
N GLY A 7 8.48 36.42 -22.82
CA GLY A 7 8.26 37.18 -21.63
C GLY A 7 7.98 38.67 -21.92
N THR A 8 8.03 39.45 -20.86
CA THR A 8 8.00 40.91 -20.87
C THR A 8 9.13 41.44 -20.01
N ASP A 9 9.32 42.75 -19.94
CA ASP A 9 10.29 43.39 -19.02
C ASP A 9 10.14 42.91 -17.56
N ARG A 10 8.93 42.45 -17.18
CA ARG A 10 8.63 41.97 -15.83
C ARG A 10 8.71 40.45 -15.68
N PHE A 11 8.51 39.71 -16.77
CA PHE A 11 8.44 38.26 -16.78
C PHE A 11 9.42 37.72 -17.81
N PRO A 12 10.35 36.83 -17.41
CA PRO A 12 11.29 36.22 -18.35
C PRO A 12 10.54 35.26 -19.29
N ASP A 13 11.16 35.03 -20.46
CA ASP A 13 10.72 33.95 -21.33
C ASP A 13 10.66 32.63 -20.57
N ILE A 14 9.63 31.84 -20.83
CA ILE A 14 9.52 30.47 -20.33
C ILE A 14 9.59 29.50 -21.49
N MET A 15 10.32 28.41 -21.29
CA MET A 15 10.56 27.39 -22.30
C MET A 15 10.29 26.01 -21.75
N PHE A 16 9.47 25.25 -22.49
CA PHE A 16 9.23 23.84 -22.25
C PHE A 16 10.05 23.06 -23.30
N THR A 17 10.96 22.23 -22.85
CA THR A 17 11.77 21.35 -23.68
C THR A 17 11.29 19.90 -23.58
N ASP A 18 12.01 18.93 -24.14
CA ASP A 18 11.65 17.52 -24.03
C ASP A 18 11.84 16.95 -22.61
N ASP A 19 12.62 17.60 -21.76
CA ASP A 19 13.03 17.06 -20.46
C ASP A 19 12.84 18.02 -19.28
N LYS A 20 12.68 19.33 -19.54
CA LYS A 20 12.60 20.35 -18.47
C LYS A 20 11.78 21.59 -18.86
N ILE A 21 11.43 22.35 -17.83
CA ILE A 21 10.94 23.73 -17.95
C ILE A 21 12.06 24.65 -17.48
N GLN A 22 12.32 25.73 -18.21
CA GLN A 22 13.33 26.72 -17.86
C GLN A 22 12.88 28.14 -18.18
N ASP A 23 13.47 29.13 -17.52
CA ASP A 23 13.29 30.56 -17.86
C ASP A 23 14.60 31.18 -18.34
N ALA A 24 14.48 32.38 -18.91
CA ALA A 24 15.64 33.14 -19.38
C ALA A 24 16.58 33.62 -18.25
N LYS A 25 16.19 33.47 -16.99
CA LYS A 25 17.02 33.79 -15.80
C LYS A 25 17.88 32.60 -15.34
N GLY A 26 17.74 31.44 -16.02
CA GLY A 26 18.50 30.24 -15.68
C GLY A 26 17.84 29.36 -14.61
N ASN A 27 16.57 29.67 -14.22
CA ASN A 27 15.82 28.72 -13.40
C ASN A 27 15.38 27.56 -14.27
N GLU A 28 15.62 26.32 -13.81
CA GLU A 28 15.25 25.12 -14.53
C GLU A 28 14.70 24.06 -13.60
N CYS A 29 13.74 23.27 -14.12
CA CYS A 29 13.14 22.16 -13.44
C CYS A 29 12.94 20.99 -14.39
N TYR A 30 13.62 19.87 -14.15
CA TYR A 30 13.51 18.67 -14.96
C TYR A 30 12.21 17.94 -14.67
N TYR A 31 11.54 17.40 -15.71
CA TYR A 31 10.29 16.66 -15.56
C TYR A 31 10.43 15.47 -14.61
N ASN A 32 11.62 14.86 -14.58
CA ASN A 32 11.90 13.76 -13.66
C ASN A 32 11.86 14.15 -12.18
N ASP A 33 12.07 15.41 -11.86
CA ASP A 33 12.07 15.91 -10.50
C ASP A 33 10.70 16.42 -10.06
N ILE A 34 9.76 16.60 -11.00
CA ILE A 34 8.43 17.16 -10.71
C ILE A 34 7.60 16.15 -9.92
N GLU A 35 7.05 16.60 -8.82
CA GLU A 35 6.02 15.92 -8.04
C GLU A 35 4.63 16.43 -8.38
N LYS A 36 4.47 17.74 -8.51
CA LYS A 36 3.22 18.41 -8.86
C LYS A 36 3.51 19.62 -9.74
N ILE A 37 2.68 19.82 -10.78
CA ILE A 37 2.70 20.99 -11.65
C ILE A 37 1.27 21.49 -11.86
N GLN A 38 1.08 22.81 -11.86
CA GLN A 38 -0.23 23.43 -12.10
C GLN A 38 -0.08 24.86 -12.62
N VAL A 39 -1.08 25.32 -13.35
CA VAL A 39 -1.22 26.74 -13.73
C VAL A 39 -2.03 27.47 -12.65
N VAL A 40 -1.58 28.65 -12.29
CA VAL A 40 -2.24 29.53 -11.32
C VAL A 40 -2.49 30.89 -11.98
N GLY A 41 -3.64 31.48 -11.67
CA GLY A 41 -3.95 32.85 -12.09
C GLY A 41 -4.99 32.98 -13.21
N ARG A 42 -5.57 31.87 -13.73
CA ARG A 42 -6.54 31.89 -14.82
C ARG A 42 -7.69 32.88 -14.60
N ALA A 43 -8.35 32.84 -13.46
CA ALA A 43 -9.47 33.75 -13.14
C ALA A 43 -9.05 35.23 -13.14
N GLY A 44 -7.82 35.53 -12.73
CA GLY A 44 -7.25 36.89 -12.80
C GLY A 44 -6.98 37.34 -14.24
N ILE A 45 -6.49 36.41 -15.09
CA ILE A 45 -6.24 36.68 -16.50
C ILE A 45 -7.56 36.99 -17.22
N GLU A 46 -8.57 36.14 -17.06
CA GLU A 46 -9.90 36.31 -17.67
C GLU A 46 -10.52 37.64 -17.29
N ARG A 47 -10.45 38.01 -16.00
CA ARG A 47 -10.96 39.31 -15.52
C ARG A 47 -10.23 40.51 -16.14
N LEU A 48 -8.92 40.46 -16.32
CA LEU A 48 -8.15 41.51 -16.96
C LEU A 48 -8.44 41.60 -18.46
N GLN A 49 -8.66 40.46 -19.12
CA GLN A 49 -9.07 40.40 -20.53
C GLN A 49 -10.44 41.04 -20.74
N GLU A 50 -11.43 40.73 -19.89
CA GLU A 50 -12.77 41.34 -19.90
C GLU A 50 -12.73 42.87 -19.70
N MET A 51 -11.76 43.34 -18.89
CA MET A 51 -11.54 44.75 -18.68
C MET A 51 -10.75 45.48 -19.79
N GLY A 52 -10.40 44.77 -20.88
CA GLY A 52 -9.58 45.35 -21.95
C GLY A 52 -8.11 45.59 -21.58
N ARG A 53 -7.62 44.94 -20.51
CA ARG A 53 -6.25 45.07 -20.00
C ARG A 53 -5.46 43.78 -20.17
N ALA A 54 -5.65 43.06 -21.27
CA ALA A 54 -5.04 41.75 -21.53
C ALA A 54 -3.49 41.78 -21.47
N GLU A 55 -2.87 42.88 -21.83
CA GLU A 55 -1.41 43.08 -21.77
C GLU A 55 -0.84 43.09 -20.33
N MET A 56 -1.68 43.37 -19.34
CA MET A 56 -1.29 43.35 -17.91
C MET A 56 -1.50 41.96 -17.29
N ALA A 57 -2.17 41.06 -18.00
CA ALA A 57 -2.50 39.75 -17.48
C ALA A 57 -1.27 38.84 -17.52
N CYS A 58 -1.00 38.15 -16.41
CA CYS A 58 0.04 37.13 -16.32
C CYS A 58 -0.46 35.92 -15.56
N GLY A 59 0.06 34.75 -15.96
CA GLY A 59 -0.13 33.50 -15.25
C GLY A 59 1.18 32.99 -14.67
N VAL A 60 1.08 31.98 -13.84
CA VAL A 60 2.22 31.34 -13.22
C VAL A 60 2.10 29.82 -13.34
N VAL A 61 3.14 29.16 -13.82
CA VAL A 61 3.32 27.71 -13.67
C VAL A 61 3.99 27.47 -12.34
N SER A 62 3.26 26.84 -11.42
CA SER A 62 3.76 26.43 -10.11
C SER A 62 4.17 24.98 -10.12
N ILE A 63 5.39 24.69 -9.71
CA ILE A 63 5.97 23.36 -9.68
C ILE A 63 6.45 23.05 -8.27
N THR A 64 6.11 21.86 -7.77
CA THR A 64 6.71 21.29 -6.57
C THR A 64 7.51 20.05 -6.98
N THR A 65 8.75 19.97 -6.53
CA THR A 65 9.63 18.82 -6.81
C THR A 65 9.56 17.77 -5.72
N ARG A 66 10.05 16.56 -6.00
CA ARG A 66 10.23 15.46 -5.04
C ARG A 66 11.12 15.83 -3.85
N ALA A 67 12.04 16.78 -4.02
CA ALA A 67 12.87 17.32 -2.96
C ALA A 67 12.20 18.48 -2.19
N HIS A 68 10.88 18.66 -2.36
CA HIS A 68 10.07 19.72 -1.76
C HIS A 68 10.53 21.15 -2.11
N LYS A 69 11.24 21.33 -3.22
CA LYS A 69 11.54 22.65 -3.77
C LYS A 69 10.38 23.14 -4.62
N SER A 70 10.12 24.46 -4.58
CA SER A 70 9.08 25.10 -5.37
C SER A 70 9.71 26.00 -6.42
N PHE A 71 9.20 25.92 -7.64
CA PHE A 71 9.55 26.79 -8.76
C PHE A 71 8.30 27.53 -9.24
N LEU A 72 8.47 28.76 -9.62
CA LEU A 72 7.41 29.62 -10.17
C LEU A 72 7.92 30.23 -11.48
N PHE A 73 7.29 29.85 -12.57
CA PHE A 73 7.57 30.38 -13.89
C PHE A 73 6.39 31.23 -14.37
N SER A 74 6.64 32.52 -14.63
CA SER A 74 5.60 33.44 -15.06
C SER A 74 5.50 33.51 -16.60
N PHE A 75 4.29 33.71 -17.13
CA PHE A 75 4.02 33.81 -18.54
C PHE A 75 2.96 34.86 -18.83
N GLN A 76 2.86 35.34 -20.09
CA GLN A 76 1.84 36.31 -20.49
C GLN A 76 0.46 35.67 -20.55
N GLY A 77 -0.58 36.38 -20.14
CA GLY A 77 -1.95 35.89 -20.08
C GLY A 77 -2.54 35.47 -21.44
N LYS A 78 -2.03 36.03 -22.54
CA LYS A 78 -2.42 35.59 -23.92
C LYS A 78 -2.09 34.13 -24.20
N ASP A 79 -1.08 33.57 -23.54
CA ASP A 79 -0.56 32.22 -23.78
C ASP A 79 -1.18 31.16 -22.86
N ILE A 80 -2.19 31.54 -22.05
CA ILE A 80 -2.73 30.66 -21.00
C ILE A 80 -3.20 29.31 -21.50
N ASP A 81 -3.95 29.27 -22.59
CA ASP A 81 -4.50 28.00 -23.11
C ASP A 81 -3.39 27.06 -23.61
N ALA A 82 -2.35 27.63 -24.25
CA ALA A 82 -1.21 26.86 -24.74
C ALA A 82 -0.35 26.34 -23.56
N VAL A 83 -0.13 27.19 -22.54
CA VAL A 83 0.61 26.80 -21.33
C VAL A 83 -0.17 25.76 -20.52
N GLU A 84 -1.48 25.91 -20.35
CA GLU A 84 -2.30 24.91 -19.66
C GLU A 84 -2.28 23.56 -20.34
N LYS A 85 -2.32 23.52 -21.68
CA LYS A 85 -2.19 22.29 -22.43
C LYS A 85 -0.85 21.60 -22.16
N LEU A 86 0.26 22.32 -22.24
CA LEU A 86 1.59 21.77 -21.96
C LEU A 86 1.73 21.32 -20.49
N VAL A 87 1.20 22.08 -19.55
CA VAL A 87 1.18 21.69 -18.12
C VAL A 87 0.33 20.44 -17.91
N SER A 88 -0.78 20.30 -18.64
CA SER A 88 -1.60 19.08 -18.62
C SER A 88 -0.81 17.88 -19.14
N ASP A 89 -0.13 18.01 -20.27
CA ASP A 89 0.68 16.94 -20.88
C ASP A 89 1.82 16.50 -19.92
N VAL A 90 2.51 17.47 -19.31
CA VAL A 90 3.55 17.19 -18.29
C VAL A 90 2.94 16.54 -17.04
N SER A 91 1.77 16.99 -16.59
CA SER A 91 1.07 16.42 -15.43
C SER A 91 0.67 14.96 -15.66
N GLU A 92 0.20 14.64 -16.87
CA GLU A 92 -0.13 13.27 -17.28
C GLU A 92 1.12 12.38 -17.31
N MET A 93 2.22 12.89 -17.88
CA MET A 93 3.51 12.18 -17.86
C MET A 93 4.01 11.90 -16.44
N VAL A 94 3.92 12.89 -15.53
CA VAL A 94 4.29 12.74 -14.13
C VAL A 94 3.42 11.70 -13.42
N SER A 95 2.10 11.73 -13.71
CA SER A 95 1.13 10.79 -13.11
C SER A 95 1.38 9.36 -13.60
N SER A 96 1.56 9.17 -14.90
CA SER A 96 1.87 7.86 -15.51
C SER A 96 3.16 7.27 -14.93
N ARG A 97 4.20 8.08 -14.77
CA ARG A 97 5.46 7.65 -14.16
C ARG A 97 5.27 7.22 -12.71
N LYS A 98 4.48 7.98 -11.91
CA LYS A 98 4.17 7.59 -10.53
C LYS A 98 3.45 6.24 -10.45
N MET A 99 2.54 5.97 -11.38
CA MET A 99 1.88 4.68 -11.47
C MET A 99 2.88 3.55 -11.73
N VAL A 100 3.76 3.71 -12.73
CA VAL A 100 4.80 2.72 -13.06
C VAL A 100 5.76 2.50 -11.88
N GLU A 101 6.22 3.56 -11.21
CA GLU A 101 7.08 3.44 -10.04
C GLU A 101 6.39 2.72 -8.86
N THR A 102 5.09 2.99 -8.68
CA THR A 102 4.29 2.30 -7.66
C THR A 102 4.12 0.83 -8.00
N GLN A 103 3.80 0.51 -9.25
CA GLN A 103 3.68 -0.86 -9.74
C GLN A 103 4.99 -1.62 -9.56
N ASN A 104 6.12 -1.08 -10.00
CA ASN A 104 7.45 -1.69 -9.83
C ASN A 104 7.80 -1.93 -8.35
N ARG A 105 7.35 -1.05 -7.45
CA ARG A 105 7.55 -1.19 -6.00
C ARG A 105 6.71 -2.33 -5.42
N VAL A 106 5.47 -2.46 -5.87
CA VAL A 106 4.58 -3.57 -5.50
C VAL A 106 5.17 -4.90 -5.98
N GLU A 107 5.54 -5.00 -7.25
CA GLU A 107 6.13 -6.22 -7.83
C GLU A 107 7.41 -6.66 -7.11
N LYS A 108 8.32 -5.71 -6.84
CA LYS A 108 9.54 -6.00 -6.05
C LYS A 108 9.22 -6.51 -4.65
N ARG A 109 8.17 -5.98 -4.01
CA ARG A 109 7.74 -6.44 -2.69
C ARG A 109 7.16 -7.84 -2.75
N GLU A 110 6.35 -8.14 -3.74
CA GLU A 110 5.78 -9.47 -3.97
C GLU A 110 6.86 -10.50 -4.28
N GLN A 111 7.79 -10.20 -5.18
CA GLN A 111 8.92 -11.08 -5.50
C GLN A 111 9.75 -11.38 -4.24
N LYS A 112 10.00 -10.37 -3.41
CA LYS A 112 10.73 -10.56 -2.14
C LYS A 112 9.93 -11.43 -1.16
N THR A 113 8.62 -11.29 -1.11
CA THR A 113 7.74 -12.13 -0.29
C THR A 113 7.84 -13.60 -0.72
N ILE A 114 7.78 -13.85 -2.03
CA ILE A 114 7.91 -15.21 -2.62
C ILE A 114 9.30 -15.79 -2.32
N GLU A 115 10.36 -15.02 -2.44
CA GLU A 115 11.72 -15.45 -2.11
C GLU A 115 11.83 -15.88 -0.64
N LEU A 116 11.35 -15.03 0.26
CA LEU A 116 11.41 -15.32 1.70
C LEU A 116 10.53 -16.50 2.11
N SER A 117 9.40 -16.73 1.43
CA SER A 117 8.50 -17.85 1.72
C SER A 117 9.14 -19.21 1.47
N LYS A 118 10.20 -19.31 0.66
CA LYS A 118 10.91 -20.57 0.39
C LYS A 118 11.70 -21.11 1.59
N ASN A 119 12.01 -20.24 2.57
CA ASN A 119 12.85 -20.59 3.73
C ASN A 119 12.09 -20.58 5.06
N LEU A 120 10.76 -20.65 5.02
CA LEU A 120 9.92 -20.51 6.23
C LEU A 120 10.11 -21.62 7.26
N ASN A 121 10.78 -22.72 6.94
CA ASN A 121 11.02 -23.80 7.90
C ASN A 121 12.22 -23.55 8.84
N THR A 122 12.92 -22.40 8.70
CA THR A 122 14.01 -22.00 9.59
C THR A 122 13.61 -20.79 10.45
N ALA A 123 14.20 -20.65 11.62
CA ALA A 123 13.96 -19.53 12.53
C ALA A 123 14.17 -18.17 11.85
N ASP A 124 15.30 -18.02 11.19
CA ASP A 124 15.65 -16.80 10.49
C ASP A 124 14.74 -16.55 9.28
N GLY A 125 14.34 -17.61 8.57
CA GLY A 125 13.39 -17.55 7.47
C GLY A 125 12.03 -17.05 7.93
N MET A 126 11.47 -17.67 8.98
CA MET A 126 10.21 -17.25 9.60
C MET A 126 10.26 -15.79 10.07
N PHE A 127 11.33 -15.38 10.76
CA PHE A 127 11.44 -14.02 11.25
C PHE A 127 11.63 -12.98 10.13
N ASN A 128 12.48 -13.27 9.14
CA ASN A 128 12.71 -12.36 8.02
C ASN A 128 11.46 -12.17 7.16
N TYR A 129 10.71 -13.23 6.93
CA TYR A 129 9.40 -13.17 6.26
C TYR A 129 8.42 -12.31 7.08
N CYS A 130 8.21 -12.64 8.35
CA CYS A 130 7.35 -11.92 9.28
C CYS A 130 7.69 -10.42 9.33
N ARG A 131 8.98 -10.07 9.38
CA ARG A 131 9.46 -8.68 9.34
C ARG A 131 9.14 -8.00 8.01
N HIS A 132 9.34 -8.69 6.90
CA HIS A 132 9.10 -8.16 5.56
C HIS A 132 7.62 -7.80 5.33
N ILE A 133 6.71 -8.64 5.78
CA ILE A 133 5.26 -8.41 5.66
C ILE A 133 4.68 -7.46 6.73
N GLY A 134 5.51 -7.01 7.69
CA GLY A 134 5.08 -6.07 8.74
C GLY A 134 4.46 -6.71 9.98
N CYS A 135 4.61 -8.02 10.18
CA CYS A 135 4.04 -8.77 11.29
C CYS A 135 5.04 -9.12 12.40
N SER A 136 6.20 -8.43 12.48
CA SER A 136 7.26 -8.72 13.47
C SER A 136 7.12 -7.91 14.77
N TYR A 137 6.20 -6.98 14.84
CA TYR A 137 5.98 -6.11 16.01
C TYR A 137 7.24 -5.35 16.48
N GLY A 138 8.13 -4.99 15.55
CA GLY A 138 9.38 -4.29 15.85
C GLY A 138 10.42 -5.10 16.65
N LYS A 139 10.27 -6.43 16.73
CA LYS A 139 11.24 -7.30 17.44
C LYS A 139 12.59 -7.33 16.75
N SER A 140 13.65 -7.52 17.55
CA SER A 140 15.02 -7.61 17.04
C SER A 140 15.28 -8.96 16.34
N PRO A 141 16.29 -9.06 15.47
CA PRO A 141 16.69 -10.33 14.87
C PRO A 141 17.05 -11.41 15.91
N THR A 142 17.75 -11.04 16.99
CA THR A 142 18.08 -11.97 18.08
C THR A 142 16.83 -12.52 18.76
N TRP A 143 15.84 -11.67 19.02
CA TRP A 143 14.56 -12.12 19.55
C TRP A 143 13.87 -13.08 18.58
N GLY A 144 13.90 -12.77 17.27
CA GLY A 144 13.34 -13.61 16.23
C GLY A 144 13.99 -14.98 16.18
N HIS A 145 15.32 -15.02 16.08
CA HIS A 145 16.10 -16.26 16.08
C HIS A 145 15.78 -17.14 17.30
N ASP A 146 15.78 -16.57 18.49
CA ASP A 146 15.52 -17.29 19.73
C ASP A 146 14.09 -17.85 19.81
N ASN A 147 13.10 -17.09 19.41
CA ASN A 147 11.70 -17.48 19.58
C ASN A 147 11.15 -18.33 18.43
N PHE A 148 11.51 -18.02 17.20
CA PHE A 148 11.20 -18.89 16.06
C PHE A 148 12.04 -20.17 16.05
N GLY A 149 13.23 -20.18 16.67
CA GLY A 149 14.06 -21.38 16.85
C GLY A 149 13.35 -22.48 17.64
N ILE A 150 12.48 -22.11 18.59
CA ILE A 150 11.64 -23.08 19.31
C ILE A 150 10.63 -23.76 18.38
N ILE A 151 10.05 -22.97 17.46
CA ILE A 151 9.10 -23.48 16.47
C ILE A 151 9.83 -24.40 15.50
N GLU A 152 10.98 -23.96 14.94
CA GLU A 152 11.82 -24.75 14.07
C GLU A 152 12.15 -26.12 14.68
N ALA A 153 12.61 -26.14 15.94
CA ALA A 153 12.95 -27.36 16.68
C ALA A 153 11.73 -28.27 16.94
N SER A 154 10.51 -27.77 16.84
CA SER A 154 9.28 -28.53 17.05
C SER A 154 8.66 -29.06 15.76
N LEU A 155 9.17 -28.64 14.58
CA LEU A 155 8.65 -29.11 13.29
C LEU A 155 8.89 -30.61 13.11
N THR A 156 7.87 -31.29 12.59
CA THR A 156 7.96 -32.72 12.27
C THR A 156 8.44 -32.94 10.82
N PRO A 157 8.94 -34.11 10.46
CA PRO A 157 9.30 -34.42 9.07
C PRO A 157 8.13 -34.15 8.10
N ASN A 158 8.43 -33.49 6.99
CA ASN A 158 7.45 -33.07 5.97
C ASN A 158 6.43 -32.02 6.43
N GLU A 159 6.59 -31.44 7.60
CA GLU A 159 5.83 -30.29 8.03
C GLU A 159 6.40 -29.00 7.40
N LYS A 160 5.53 -28.18 6.81
CA LYS A 160 5.92 -26.97 6.11
C LYS A 160 5.24 -25.77 6.76
N VAL A 161 6.02 -24.80 7.16
CA VAL A 161 5.50 -23.50 7.58
C VAL A 161 5.03 -22.73 6.33
N VAL A 162 3.79 -22.24 6.37
CA VAL A 162 3.18 -21.46 5.28
C VAL A 162 3.06 -19.99 5.62
N PHE A 163 3.04 -19.66 6.91
CA PHE A 163 2.91 -18.29 7.39
C PHE A 163 3.51 -18.15 8.79
N SER A 164 4.09 -16.97 9.09
CA SER A 164 4.65 -16.66 10.42
C SER A 164 4.38 -15.22 10.84
N PHE A 165 4.17 -15.00 12.13
CA PHE A 165 3.91 -13.68 12.69
C PHE A 165 4.28 -13.61 14.17
N VAL A 166 4.32 -12.39 14.71
CA VAL A 166 4.49 -12.11 16.14
C VAL A 166 3.20 -11.52 16.67
N GLY A 167 2.76 -11.96 17.82
CA GLY A 167 1.60 -11.42 18.49
C GLY A 167 1.68 -11.56 20.00
N ARG A 168 0.77 -10.94 20.71
CA ARG A 168 0.70 -10.97 22.16
C ARG A 168 -0.64 -11.56 22.60
N PRO A 169 -0.68 -12.71 23.28
CA PRO A 169 -1.91 -13.18 23.92
C PRO A 169 -2.28 -12.22 25.04
N GLU A 170 -3.53 -11.88 25.18
CA GLU A 170 -4.20 -10.96 26.10
C GLU A 170 -3.28 -10.01 26.90
N LEU A 171 -2.77 -10.43 28.04
CA LEU A 171 -1.79 -9.69 28.85
C LEU A 171 -0.53 -10.54 28.99
N GLY A 172 0.61 -10.06 28.49
CA GLY A 172 1.85 -10.81 28.66
C GLY A 172 2.92 -10.54 27.62
N ASP A 173 3.79 -11.50 27.48
CA ASP A 173 4.92 -11.46 26.56
C ASP A 173 4.48 -11.65 25.11
N TYR A 174 5.32 -11.21 24.17
CA TYR A 174 5.14 -11.50 22.75
C TYR A 174 5.58 -12.92 22.44
N PHE A 175 4.77 -13.62 21.68
CA PHE A 175 5.05 -14.96 21.18
C PHE A 175 5.36 -14.92 19.68
N ALA A 176 6.21 -15.85 19.25
CA ALA A 176 6.34 -16.22 17.85
C ALA A 176 5.22 -17.21 17.49
N TYR A 177 4.61 -17.02 16.34
CA TYR A 177 3.55 -17.86 15.79
C TYR A 177 3.93 -18.34 14.40
N ALA A 178 3.61 -19.58 14.08
CA ALA A 178 3.69 -20.13 12.74
C ALA A 178 2.46 -20.98 12.42
N ILE A 179 1.93 -20.80 11.23
CA ILE A 179 0.95 -21.69 10.61
C ILE A 179 1.74 -22.66 9.75
N THR A 180 1.53 -23.93 9.95
CA THR A 180 2.06 -25.00 9.10
C THR A 180 0.96 -25.59 8.23
N ASN A 181 1.30 -26.50 7.35
CA ASN A 181 0.32 -27.31 6.62
C ASN A 181 -0.51 -28.26 7.51
N ARG A 182 -0.28 -28.27 8.86
CA ARG A 182 -0.95 -29.18 9.81
C ARG A 182 -1.51 -28.51 11.04
N ARG A 183 -0.83 -27.48 11.56
CA ARG A 183 -1.15 -26.90 12.87
C ARG A 183 -0.72 -25.44 13.00
N LEU A 184 -1.33 -24.72 13.91
CA LEU A 184 -0.80 -23.49 14.48
C LEU A 184 0.20 -23.86 15.57
N ILE A 185 1.42 -23.33 15.51
CA ILE A 185 2.44 -23.48 16.56
C ILE A 185 2.76 -22.08 17.08
N TYR A 186 2.86 -21.94 18.40
CA TYR A 186 3.32 -20.69 18.98
C TYR A 186 4.19 -20.95 20.20
N GLY A 187 5.18 -20.06 20.41
CA GLY A 187 6.12 -20.25 21.49
C GLY A 187 6.87 -18.98 21.87
N ILE A 188 7.48 -19.06 23.06
CA ILE A 188 8.34 -18.03 23.61
C ILE A 188 9.48 -18.66 24.41
N LYS A 189 10.70 -18.13 24.20
CA LYS A 189 11.86 -18.40 25.04
C LYS A 189 11.86 -17.41 26.21
N ARG A 190 11.86 -17.90 27.43
CA ARG A 190 11.97 -17.12 28.63
C ARG A 190 13.37 -17.24 29.23
N LEU A 191 13.67 -16.39 30.21
CA LEU A 191 14.95 -16.47 30.95
C LEU A 191 15.14 -17.86 31.57
N ILE A 192 14.06 -18.43 32.09
CA ILE A 192 14.03 -19.80 32.64
C ILE A 192 12.98 -20.58 31.86
N GLY A 193 13.45 -21.47 30.99
CA GLY A 193 12.62 -22.40 30.21
C GLY A 193 12.02 -21.83 28.92
N THR A 194 11.22 -22.67 28.32
CA THR A 194 10.56 -22.43 27.02
C THR A 194 9.10 -22.82 27.13
N VAL A 195 8.23 -22.01 26.54
CA VAL A 195 6.82 -22.36 26.32
C VAL A 195 6.61 -22.58 24.84
N VAL A 196 6.10 -23.74 24.48
CA VAL A 196 5.63 -24.03 23.13
C VAL A 196 4.27 -24.71 23.20
N LYS A 197 3.35 -24.28 22.37
CA LYS A 197 2.03 -24.88 22.20
C LYS A 197 1.74 -25.09 20.73
N SER A 198 0.94 -26.09 20.44
CA SER A 198 0.49 -26.35 19.07
C SER A 198 -0.95 -26.83 19.08
N ILE A 199 -1.69 -26.40 18.05
CA ILE A 199 -3.10 -26.69 17.85
C ILE A 199 -3.27 -27.14 16.40
N SER A 200 -3.81 -28.33 16.18
CA SER A 200 -4.07 -28.83 14.84
C SER A 200 -5.09 -27.93 14.13
N LEU A 201 -4.91 -27.68 12.83
CA LEU A 201 -5.77 -26.80 12.06
C LEU A 201 -7.22 -27.31 11.99
N ASP A 202 -7.45 -28.63 12.07
CA ASP A 202 -8.79 -29.24 12.11
C ASP A 202 -9.57 -28.92 13.39
N LYS A 203 -8.91 -28.37 14.40
CA LYS A 203 -9.54 -27.95 15.64
C LYS A 203 -9.85 -26.45 15.70
N ILE A 204 -9.44 -25.71 14.69
CA ILE A 204 -9.80 -24.30 14.53
C ILE A 204 -11.19 -24.27 13.90
N ASN A 205 -12.19 -23.84 14.66
CA ASN A 205 -13.57 -23.72 14.20
C ASN A 205 -13.79 -22.45 13.41
N ASP A 206 -13.22 -21.34 13.89
CA ASP A 206 -13.37 -20.02 13.29
C ASP A 206 -12.20 -19.10 13.68
N ILE A 207 -12.01 -18.06 12.90
CA ILE A 207 -11.10 -16.96 13.21
C ILE A 207 -11.84 -15.65 13.05
N THR A 208 -11.72 -14.78 14.06
CA THR A 208 -12.38 -13.47 14.07
C THR A 208 -11.35 -12.35 14.11
N LEU A 209 -11.48 -11.39 13.21
CA LEU A 209 -10.71 -10.14 13.25
C LEU A 209 -11.49 -9.09 14.03
N THR A 210 -10.95 -8.65 15.16
CA THR A 210 -11.43 -7.47 15.87
C THR A 210 -10.48 -6.31 15.63
N ALA A 211 -10.98 -5.24 15.03
CA ALA A 211 -10.21 -4.02 14.77
C ALA A 211 -10.97 -2.81 15.31
N THR A 212 -10.56 -2.31 16.47
CA THR A 212 -11.11 -1.10 17.07
C THR A 212 -10.14 0.07 16.90
N PHE A 213 -10.54 1.25 17.33
CA PHE A 213 -9.66 2.43 17.33
C PHE A 213 -8.45 2.27 18.28
N VAL A 214 -8.59 1.49 19.35
CA VAL A 214 -7.61 1.36 20.44
C VAL A 214 -6.81 0.07 20.34
N ALA A 215 -7.42 -1.03 19.89
CA ALA A 215 -6.80 -2.35 19.88
C ALA A 215 -7.27 -3.17 18.67
N SER A 216 -6.40 -4.05 18.21
CA SER A 216 -6.74 -5.03 17.19
C SER A 216 -6.24 -6.40 17.62
N SER A 217 -7.05 -7.42 17.37
CA SER A 217 -6.71 -8.81 17.67
C SER A 217 -7.24 -9.75 16.59
N VAL A 218 -6.60 -10.91 16.48
CA VAL A 218 -7.14 -12.07 15.79
C VAL A 218 -7.48 -13.11 16.84
N GLU A 219 -8.76 -13.42 16.95
CA GLU A 219 -9.27 -14.49 17.81
C GLU A 219 -9.23 -15.80 17.02
N PHE A 220 -8.68 -16.83 17.62
CA PHE A 220 -8.75 -18.20 17.16
C PHE A 220 -9.72 -18.96 18.07
N ASP A 221 -10.83 -19.43 17.52
CA ASP A 221 -11.83 -20.25 18.22
C ASP A 221 -11.51 -21.74 18.03
N PHE A 222 -11.33 -22.43 19.12
CA PHE A 222 -11.16 -23.88 19.19
C PHE A 222 -12.34 -24.49 19.94
N LEU A 223 -12.60 -25.76 19.74
CA LEU A 223 -13.73 -26.49 20.32
C LEU A 223 -14.04 -26.22 21.83
N LYS A 224 -13.08 -25.74 22.60
CA LYS A 224 -13.24 -25.46 24.07
C LYS A 224 -12.51 -24.21 24.56
N GLU A 225 -11.72 -23.58 23.73
CA GLU A 225 -10.87 -22.44 24.12
C GLU A 225 -10.86 -21.39 23.02
N LYS A 226 -10.68 -20.14 23.40
CA LYS A 226 -10.43 -19.03 22.48
C LYS A 226 -9.08 -18.42 22.83
N ILE A 227 -8.34 -18.02 21.80
CA ILE A 227 -7.08 -17.31 21.96
C ILE A 227 -7.15 -16.00 21.17
N ASP A 228 -7.15 -14.89 21.91
CA ASP A 228 -6.99 -13.56 21.34
C ASP A 228 -5.50 -13.24 21.20
N VAL A 229 -5.12 -12.88 19.99
CA VAL A 229 -3.74 -12.46 19.68
C VAL A 229 -3.74 -11.01 19.25
N TYR A 230 -3.24 -10.14 20.13
CA TYR A 230 -3.19 -8.69 19.94
C TYR A 230 -1.99 -8.28 19.10
N MET A 231 -2.22 -7.38 18.16
CA MET A 231 -1.21 -6.83 17.26
C MET A 231 -1.68 -5.51 16.63
N PRO A 232 -0.81 -4.73 15.94
CA PRO A 232 -1.23 -3.56 15.18
C PRO A 232 -2.28 -3.91 14.13
N LYS A 233 -3.18 -2.98 13.81
CA LYS A 233 -4.34 -3.17 12.93
C LYS A 233 -3.96 -3.77 11.56
N GLU A 234 -2.91 -3.23 10.95
CA GLU A 234 -2.43 -3.70 9.64
C GLU A 234 -1.91 -5.13 9.72
N ALA A 235 -1.17 -5.46 10.78
CA ALA A 235 -0.68 -6.83 11.01
C ALA A 235 -1.84 -7.79 11.28
N ALA A 236 -2.84 -7.40 12.06
CA ALA A 236 -4.02 -8.22 12.35
C ALA A 236 -4.79 -8.58 11.08
N LYS A 237 -4.95 -7.62 10.15
CA LYS A 237 -5.57 -7.87 8.85
C LYS A 237 -4.77 -8.88 8.02
N ILE A 238 -3.44 -8.69 7.92
CA ILE A 238 -2.55 -9.60 7.20
C ILE A 238 -2.62 -11.01 7.80
N VAL A 239 -2.57 -11.13 9.13
CA VAL A 239 -2.65 -12.43 9.82
C VAL A 239 -4.00 -13.10 9.55
N TYR A 240 -5.10 -12.39 9.73
CA TYR A 240 -6.44 -12.90 9.46
C TYR A 240 -6.58 -13.45 8.03
N GLU A 241 -6.18 -12.68 7.02
CA GLU A 241 -6.26 -13.07 5.61
C GLU A 241 -5.42 -14.33 5.30
N ASN A 242 -4.18 -14.38 5.82
CA ASN A 242 -3.29 -15.52 5.56
C ASN A 242 -3.70 -16.79 6.32
N VAL A 243 -4.24 -16.68 7.52
CA VAL A 243 -4.76 -17.84 8.26
C VAL A 243 -6.01 -18.39 7.57
N HIS A 244 -6.94 -17.54 7.15
CA HIS A 244 -8.09 -17.96 6.35
C HIS A 244 -7.68 -18.70 5.07
N LYS A 245 -6.70 -18.15 4.38
CA LYS A 245 -6.15 -18.79 3.17
C LYS A 245 -5.61 -20.18 3.48
N ALA A 246 -4.82 -20.33 4.53
CA ALA A 246 -4.24 -21.62 4.93
C ALA A 246 -5.31 -22.65 5.32
N LEU A 247 -6.39 -22.23 5.98
CA LEU A 247 -7.52 -23.11 6.32
C LEU A 247 -8.28 -23.57 5.07
N ASN A 248 -8.58 -22.66 4.15
CA ASN A 248 -9.30 -22.95 2.91
C ASN A 248 -8.49 -23.85 1.95
N GLU A 249 -7.18 -23.64 1.85
CA GLU A 249 -6.29 -24.48 1.02
C GLU A 249 -6.30 -25.94 1.51
N ARG A 250 -6.32 -26.13 2.81
CA ARG A 250 -6.41 -27.46 3.41
C ARG A 250 -7.74 -28.17 3.12
N GLU A 251 -8.87 -27.48 3.25
CA GLU A 251 -10.20 -28.07 2.93
C GLU A 251 -10.27 -28.54 1.49
N ASN A 252 -9.62 -27.84 0.56
CA ASN A 252 -9.54 -28.20 -0.85
C ASN A 252 -8.67 -29.44 -1.08
N ASP A 253 -7.57 -29.60 -0.33
CA ASP A 253 -6.69 -30.78 -0.42
C ASP A 253 -7.38 -32.06 0.10
N GLU A 254 -8.16 -31.97 1.18
CA GLU A 254 -8.89 -33.10 1.77
C GLU A 254 -10.09 -33.55 0.90
N THR A 255 -10.68 -32.66 0.11
CA THR A 255 -11.82 -32.97 -0.76
C THR A 255 -11.45 -33.49 -2.15
N GLY A 256 -10.15 -33.61 -2.48
CA GLY A 256 -9.66 -34.21 -3.73
C GLY A 256 -10.07 -33.47 -5.01
N LYS A 257 -10.42 -32.19 -4.93
CA LYS A 257 -10.77 -31.36 -6.08
C LYS A 257 -9.64 -30.39 -6.43
N ASN A 258 -8.88 -30.80 -7.46
CA ASN A 258 -8.12 -29.98 -8.40
C ASN A 258 -7.06 -28.98 -7.90
N ALA A 259 -5.92 -29.03 -8.62
CA ALA A 259 -4.76 -28.18 -8.54
C ALA A 259 -5.06 -26.70 -8.26
N PRO A 260 -4.18 -25.99 -7.52
CA PRO A 260 -4.39 -24.61 -7.18
C PRO A 260 -4.30 -23.75 -8.45
N GLN A 261 -5.43 -23.32 -8.95
CA GLN A 261 -5.46 -22.07 -9.67
C GLN A 261 -5.13 -20.99 -8.64
N ILE A 262 -4.07 -20.24 -8.89
CA ILE A 262 -3.80 -18.96 -8.21
C ILE A 262 -4.95 -18.02 -8.63
N VAL A 263 -6.05 -18.09 -7.90
CA VAL A 263 -7.07 -17.08 -7.98
C VAL A 263 -6.62 -15.99 -7.01
N THR A 264 -5.86 -15.04 -7.53
CA THR A 264 -5.96 -13.69 -7.02
C THR A 264 -7.44 -13.32 -7.19
N SER A 265 -8.23 -13.49 -6.14
CA SER A 265 -9.59 -12.97 -6.11
C SER A 265 -9.49 -11.45 -6.02
N VAL A 266 -9.17 -10.81 -7.12
CA VAL A 266 -9.60 -9.45 -7.36
C VAL A 266 -11.12 -9.54 -7.31
N LYS A 267 -11.72 -9.07 -6.22
CA LYS A 267 -13.19 -8.95 -6.11
C LYS A 267 -13.67 -8.31 -7.40
N SER A 268 -14.65 -8.90 -8.04
CA SER A 268 -15.19 -8.35 -9.28
C SER A 268 -15.65 -6.90 -9.02
N SER A 269 -15.54 -6.03 -10.01
CA SER A 269 -16.04 -4.66 -9.89
C SER A 269 -17.48 -4.60 -9.36
N ALA A 270 -18.30 -5.60 -9.68
CA ALA A 270 -19.65 -5.73 -9.19
C ALA A 270 -19.74 -6.01 -7.66
N GLU A 271 -18.83 -6.83 -7.12
CA GLU A 271 -18.77 -7.10 -5.68
C GLU A 271 -18.25 -5.89 -4.91
N GLN A 272 -17.25 -5.20 -5.44
CA GLN A 272 -16.76 -3.96 -4.86
C GLN A 272 -17.85 -2.88 -4.84
N ILE A 273 -18.63 -2.72 -5.92
CA ILE A 273 -19.74 -1.77 -5.98
C ILE A 273 -20.83 -2.11 -4.94
N ARG A 274 -21.11 -3.39 -4.69
CA ARG A 274 -22.07 -3.79 -3.63
C ARG A 274 -21.55 -3.43 -2.24
N GLU A 275 -20.27 -3.60 -1.95
CA GLU A 275 -19.68 -3.20 -0.67
C GLU A 275 -19.77 -1.67 -0.48
N TYR A 276 -19.38 -0.90 -1.50
CA TYR A 276 -19.51 0.57 -1.46
C TYR A 276 -20.97 1.01 -1.32
N LYS A 277 -21.93 0.27 -1.89
CA LYS A 277 -23.35 0.53 -1.69
C LYS A 277 -23.76 0.32 -0.23
N GLY A 278 -23.26 -0.73 0.43
CA GLY A 278 -23.47 -0.93 1.86
C GLY A 278 -22.94 0.24 2.69
N LEU A 279 -21.74 0.74 2.40
CA LEU A 279 -21.15 1.90 3.09
C LEU A 279 -21.95 3.19 2.88
N LEU A 280 -22.58 3.36 1.70
CA LEU A 280 -23.49 4.46 1.43
C LEU A 280 -24.79 4.32 2.24
N ASP A 281 -25.38 3.13 2.27
CA ASP A 281 -26.64 2.86 2.99
C ASP A 281 -26.46 3.01 4.52
N ASP A 282 -25.24 2.70 5.02
CA ASP A 282 -24.83 2.92 6.42
C ASP A 282 -24.43 4.38 6.72
N GLY A 283 -24.46 5.28 5.71
CA GLY A 283 -24.09 6.69 5.86
C GLY A 283 -22.61 6.96 6.12
N ILE A 284 -21.74 5.98 5.87
CA ILE A 284 -20.28 6.09 6.07
C ILE A 284 -19.63 6.89 4.94
N ILE A 285 -20.16 6.78 3.73
CA ILE A 285 -19.75 7.56 2.56
C ILE A 285 -20.95 8.33 1.98
N THR A 286 -20.66 9.43 1.30
CA THR A 286 -21.67 10.24 0.60
C THR A 286 -22.03 9.66 -0.76
N GLN A 287 -23.19 10.04 -1.31
CA GLN A 287 -23.60 9.67 -2.66
C GLN A 287 -22.55 10.06 -3.71
N THR A 288 -21.91 11.21 -3.57
CA THR A 288 -20.89 11.71 -4.49
C THR A 288 -19.62 10.82 -4.49
N GLU A 289 -19.19 10.37 -3.31
CA GLU A 289 -18.03 9.46 -3.18
C GLU A 289 -18.34 8.08 -3.73
N PHE A 290 -19.55 7.57 -3.51
CA PHE A 290 -20.01 6.32 -4.11
C PHE A 290 -20.02 6.40 -5.65
N ASP A 291 -20.60 7.47 -6.21
CA ASP A 291 -20.71 7.64 -7.66
C ASP A 291 -19.32 7.79 -8.34
N ALA A 292 -18.39 8.51 -7.68
CA ALA A 292 -17.02 8.63 -8.14
C ALA A 292 -16.32 7.24 -8.16
N LYS A 293 -16.46 6.46 -7.08
CA LYS A 293 -15.84 5.13 -6.99
C LYS A 293 -16.48 4.12 -7.94
N LYS A 294 -17.78 4.21 -8.15
CA LYS A 294 -18.50 3.38 -9.11
C LYS A 294 -18.03 3.63 -10.55
N LYS A 295 -17.81 4.89 -10.93
CA LYS A 295 -17.26 5.23 -12.25
C LYS A 295 -15.85 4.67 -12.43
N GLU A 296 -14.98 4.84 -11.43
CA GLU A 296 -13.61 4.29 -11.43
C GLU A 296 -13.61 2.76 -11.64
N LEU A 297 -14.47 2.04 -10.90
CA LEU A 297 -14.55 0.57 -10.96
C LEU A 297 -15.17 0.04 -12.26
N LEU A 298 -15.97 0.84 -12.96
CA LEU A 298 -16.59 0.50 -14.23
C LEU A 298 -15.84 1.06 -15.44
N ASN A 299 -14.71 1.79 -15.22
CA ASN A 299 -13.94 2.49 -16.26
C ASN A 299 -14.81 3.44 -17.12
N LEU A 300 -15.71 4.19 -16.51
CA LEU A 300 -16.63 5.14 -17.14
C LEU A 300 -16.14 6.58 -16.96
#